data_5688ce0d84c5832b74f74e2665d42f6d
#
_entry.id   5688ce0d84c5832b74f74e2665d42f6d
#
_cell.length_a   1.000
_cell.length_b   1.000
_cell.length_c   1.000
_cell.angle_alpha   90.00
_cell.angle_beta   90.00
_cell.angle_gamma   90.00
#
_symmetry.space_group_name_H-M   'P 1'
#
loop_
_entity.id
_entity.type
_entity.pdbx_description
1 polymer ?
#
loop_
_entity_poly.entity_id
_entity_poly.type
_entity_poly.pdbx_seq_one_letter_code
_entity_poly.pdbx_strand_id
1 'polypeptide(L)'
;MTYPKGTGKIINIKCTEVSLPEFPNLLFGTHFDGSRIFDATYYLQSKDPDNKLSIEDFFHKFDFQIKAIAETYKLPLEKLVSINTEGHQLIDGCLCYPFLSYVDSQFCAYINEIIDEMFVTGVVVSDTHLISLVKKRLPPELLKQIWDGREDFS
;
A
#
# COMPACT_ATOMS: atom_id res chain seq x y z
N MET A 1 23.38 0.92 2.87
CA MET A 1 22.60 2.19 2.94
C MET A 1 22.40 2.57 4.39
N THR A 2 22.60 3.82 4.70
CA THR A 2 22.27 4.32 6.03
C THR A 2 20.75 4.45 6.15
N TYR A 3 20.20 3.94 7.23
CA TYR A 3 18.76 4.03 7.48
C TYR A 3 18.33 5.51 7.54
N PRO A 4 17.36 5.94 6.73
CA PRO A 4 16.88 7.31 6.74
C PRO A 4 16.05 7.58 7.99
N LYS A 5 16.52 8.52 8.80
CA LYS A 5 15.81 8.92 10.03
C LYS A 5 14.80 10.04 9.78
N GLY A 6 14.59 10.39 8.51
CA GLY A 6 13.79 11.54 8.14
C GLY A 6 14.53 12.85 8.39
N THR A 7 13.79 13.96 8.35
CA THR A 7 14.34 15.30 8.57
C THR A 7 14.46 15.66 10.05
N GLY A 8 14.09 14.76 10.96
CA GLY A 8 13.99 15.02 12.38
C GLY A 8 12.79 15.85 12.79
N LYS A 9 11.99 16.29 11.82
CA LYS A 9 10.79 17.07 12.09
C LYS A 9 9.60 16.14 12.33
N ILE A 10 8.82 16.46 13.36
CA ILE A 10 7.57 15.79 13.64
C ILE A 10 6.50 16.45 12.77
N ILE A 11 5.79 15.66 11.96
CA ILE A 11 4.71 16.16 11.14
C ILE A 11 3.36 15.85 11.79
N ASN A 12 2.45 16.81 11.73
CA ASN A 12 1.11 16.65 12.29
C ASN A 12 0.14 16.28 11.16
N ILE A 13 0.26 15.06 10.66
CA ILE A 13 -0.62 14.54 9.61
C ILE A 13 -1.38 13.35 10.20
N LYS A 14 -2.71 13.42 10.07
CA LYS A 14 -3.57 12.33 10.51
C LYS A 14 -3.74 11.33 9.36
N CYS A 15 -3.34 10.08 9.61
CA CYS A 15 -3.58 8.99 8.69
C CYS A 15 -4.93 8.34 8.98
N THR A 16 -5.66 7.99 7.92
CA THR A 16 -6.95 7.33 8.03
C THR A 16 -6.91 5.98 7.34
N GLU A 17 -7.71 5.03 7.83
CA GLU A 17 -7.76 3.69 7.28
C GLU A 17 -8.41 3.69 5.91
N VAL A 18 -7.75 3.03 4.95
CA VAL A 18 -8.32 2.78 3.63
C VAL A 18 -9.22 1.54 3.74
N SER A 19 -10.44 1.67 3.24
CA SER A 19 -11.42 0.58 3.30
C SER A 19 -11.13 -0.47 2.23
N LEU A 20 -10.18 -1.36 2.52
CA LEU A 20 -9.84 -2.52 1.69
C LEU A 20 -10.03 -3.77 2.54
N PRO A 21 -11.13 -4.52 2.34
CA PRO A 21 -11.40 -5.71 3.14
C PRO A 21 -10.28 -6.75 3.09
N GLU A 22 -9.58 -6.85 1.96
CA GLU A 22 -8.49 -7.81 1.78
C GLU A 22 -7.26 -7.45 2.61
N PHE A 23 -7.06 -6.17 2.90
CA PHE A 23 -5.89 -5.68 3.63
C PHE A 23 -6.29 -4.64 4.66
N PRO A 24 -6.71 -5.08 5.87
CA PRO A 24 -7.06 -4.14 6.93
C PRO A 24 -5.82 -3.47 7.53
N ASN A 25 -6.03 -2.42 8.28
CA ASN A 25 -5.00 -1.68 9.03
C ASN A 25 -4.04 -0.88 8.15
N LEU A 26 -4.46 -0.52 6.95
CA LEU A 26 -3.68 0.37 6.08
C LEU A 26 -4.08 1.82 6.34
N LEU A 27 -3.22 2.57 7.01
CA LEU A 27 -3.45 3.98 7.32
C LEU A 27 -2.64 4.86 6.38
N PHE A 28 -3.31 5.69 5.61
CA PHE A 28 -2.70 6.63 4.69
C PHE A 28 -3.03 8.07 5.06
N GLY A 29 -2.09 8.97 4.82
CA GLY A 29 -2.28 10.41 4.94
C GLY A 29 -1.69 11.12 3.74
N THR A 30 -1.92 12.44 3.66
CA THR A 30 -1.39 13.27 2.59
C THR A 30 -0.49 14.35 3.20
N HIS A 31 0.73 14.42 2.71
CA HIS A 31 1.69 15.44 3.10
C HIS A 31 1.32 16.80 2.49
N PHE A 32 1.87 17.89 3.02
CA PHE A 32 1.61 19.24 2.52
C PHE A 32 1.92 19.43 1.04
N ASP A 33 2.89 18.68 0.51
CA ASP A 33 3.26 18.73 -0.90
C ASP A 33 2.36 17.85 -1.80
N GLY A 34 1.34 17.23 -1.21
CA GLY A 34 0.41 16.34 -1.93
C GLY A 34 0.85 14.90 -2.01
N SER A 35 2.05 14.56 -1.54
CA SER A 35 2.52 13.17 -1.54
C SER A 35 1.76 12.34 -0.52
N ARG A 36 1.56 11.07 -0.84
CA ARG A 36 0.89 10.12 0.05
C ARG A 36 1.91 9.49 0.99
N ILE A 37 1.53 9.35 2.24
CA ILE A 37 2.33 8.69 3.26
C ILE A 37 1.54 7.55 3.90
N PHE A 38 2.27 6.59 4.45
CA PHE A 38 1.70 5.37 5.03
C PHE A 38 2.23 5.18 6.44
N ASP A 39 1.34 4.87 7.41
CA ASP A 39 1.73 4.64 8.79
C ASP A 39 2.30 3.23 8.95
N ALA A 40 3.60 3.13 8.83
CA ALA A 40 4.31 1.85 8.92
C ALA A 40 4.31 1.29 10.32
N THR A 41 4.44 2.13 11.34
CA THR A 41 4.45 1.69 12.74
C THR A 41 3.12 1.04 13.12
N TYR A 42 2.01 1.66 12.74
CA TYR A 42 0.68 1.11 13.02
C TYR A 42 0.51 -0.26 12.38
N TYR A 43 0.90 -0.40 11.13
CA TYR A 43 0.80 -1.66 10.40
C TYR A 43 1.66 -2.76 11.05
N LEU A 44 2.89 -2.42 11.43
CA LEU A 44 3.77 -3.36 12.12
C LEU A 44 3.17 -3.83 13.46
N GLN A 45 2.64 -2.91 14.24
CA GLN A 45 2.03 -3.25 15.53
C GLN A 45 0.85 -4.21 15.38
N SER A 46 0.09 -4.07 14.30
CA SER A 46 -1.06 -4.94 14.05
C SER A 46 -0.68 -6.31 13.49
N LYS A 47 0.43 -6.41 12.74
CA LYS A 47 0.84 -7.64 12.06
C LYS A 47 1.97 -8.38 12.76
N ASP A 48 2.76 -7.69 13.56
CA ASP A 48 3.95 -8.25 14.22
C ASP A 48 3.98 -7.85 15.71
N PRO A 49 3.03 -8.37 16.52
CA PRO A 49 2.97 -8.00 17.94
C PRO A 49 4.20 -8.44 18.73
N ASP A 50 4.96 -9.41 18.23
CA ASP A 50 6.17 -9.91 18.90
C ASP A 50 7.43 -9.09 18.59
N ASN A 51 7.30 -8.02 17.81
CA ASN A 51 8.39 -7.09 17.46
C ASN A 51 9.58 -7.79 16.78
N LYS A 52 9.31 -8.77 15.93
CA LYS A 52 10.36 -9.50 15.17
C LYS A 52 10.84 -8.72 13.95
N LEU A 53 10.03 -7.80 13.48
CA LEU A 53 10.28 -6.99 12.28
C LEU A 53 10.47 -5.53 12.68
N SER A 54 11.22 -4.78 11.89
CA SER A 54 11.43 -3.36 12.12
C SER A 54 11.51 -2.61 10.80
N ILE A 55 11.20 -1.31 10.85
CA ILE A 55 11.34 -0.43 9.69
C ILE A 55 12.81 -0.34 9.28
N GLU A 56 13.71 -0.30 10.26
CA GLU A 56 15.15 -0.29 10.00
C GLU A 56 15.58 -1.56 9.24
N ASP A 57 15.11 -2.73 9.66
CA ASP A 57 15.41 -3.99 8.99
C ASP A 57 14.85 -4.00 7.57
N PHE A 58 13.65 -3.45 7.37
CA PHE A 58 13.07 -3.30 6.04
C PHE A 58 13.97 -2.47 5.12
N PHE A 59 14.44 -1.31 5.58
CA PHE A 59 15.32 -0.46 4.78
C PHE A 59 16.65 -1.14 4.49
N HIS A 60 17.12 -1.98 5.39
CA HIS A 60 18.35 -2.73 5.20
C HIS A 60 18.16 -3.87 4.18
N LYS A 61 17.14 -4.68 4.35
CA LYS A 61 16.88 -5.83 3.48
C LYS A 61 16.44 -5.45 2.07
N PHE A 62 15.71 -4.35 1.94
CA PHE A 62 15.16 -3.88 0.67
C PHE A 62 15.93 -2.70 0.08
N ASP A 63 17.19 -2.54 0.48
CA ASP A 63 18.02 -1.41 0.09
C ASP A 63 18.06 -1.18 -1.43
N PHE A 64 18.26 -2.22 -2.18
CA PHE A 64 18.33 -2.15 -3.64
C PHE A 64 17.00 -1.66 -4.23
N GLN A 65 15.89 -2.26 -3.82
CA GLN A 65 14.57 -1.89 -4.31
C GLN A 65 14.19 -0.47 -3.91
N ILE A 66 14.49 -0.09 -2.67
CA ILE A 66 14.16 1.25 -2.15
C ILE A 66 14.93 2.32 -2.92
N LYS A 67 16.21 2.10 -3.18
CA LYS A 67 17.01 3.04 -3.97
C LYS A 67 16.47 3.20 -5.38
N ALA A 68 16.11 2.10 -6.03
CA ALA A 68 15.54 2.13 -7.38
C ALA A 68 14.22 2.89 -7.42
N ILE A 69 13.35 2.65 -6.45
CA ILE A 69 12.05 3.34 -6.36
C ILE A 69 12.25 4.83 -6.09
N ALA A 70 13.11 5.18 -5.13
CA ALA A 70 13.38 6.56 -4.78
C ALA A 70 13.98 7.33 -5.97
N GLU A 71 14.85 6.72 -6.73
CA GLU A 71 15.42 7.31 -7.92
C GLU A 71 14.37 7.54 -9.01
N THR A 72 13.47 6.57 -9.21
CA THR A 72 12.39 6.69 -10.19
C THR A 72 11.47 7.87 -9.87
N TYR A 73 11.13 8.07 -8.61
CA TYR A 73 10.27 9.16 -8.16
C TYR A 73 11.03 10.43 -7.80
N LYS A 74 12.37 10.44 -7.95
CA LYS A 74 13.23 11.57 -7.64
C LYS A 74 13.07 12.06 -6.20
N LEU A 75 12.97 11.11 -5.27
CA LEU A 75 12.82 11.41 -3.84
C LEU A 75 14.16 11.32 -3.13
N PRO A 76 14.55 12.37 -2.38
CA PRO A 76 15.71 12.27 -1.49
C PRO A 76 15.48 11.22 -0.41
N LEU A 77 16.52 10.49 -0.02
CA LEU A 77 16.39 9.44 0.98
C LEU A 77 15.86 9.96 2.32
N GLU A 78 16.21 11.19 2.69
CA GLU A 78 15.73 11.79 3.95
C GLU A 78 14.22 12.06 3.97
N LYS A 79 13.56 12.07 2.80
CA LYS A 79 12.10 12.27 2.71
C LYS A 79 11.30 10.97 2.73
N LEU A 80 11.97 9.83 2.74
CA LEU A 80 11.29 8.53 2.70
C LEU A 80 10.61 8.20 4.03
N VAL A 81 11.10 8.73 5.15
CA VAL A 81 10.56 8.46 6.48
C VAL A 81 10.29 9.77 7.19
N SER A 82 9.14 9.86 7.84
CA SER A 82 8.77 10.98 8.71
C SER A 82 8.25 10.40 10.03
N ILE A 83 8.13 11.25 11.06
CA ILE A 83 7.60 10.86 12.35
C ILE A 83 6.39 11.74 12.66
N ASN A 84 5.28 11.13 13.09
CA ASN A 84 4.10 11.91 13.48
C ASN A 84 4.13 12.27 14.97
N THR A 85 3.08 12.96 15.46
CA THR A 85 2.97 13.40 16.84
C THR A 85 2.85 12.25 17.84
N GLU A 86 2.46 11.06 17.37
CA GLU A 86 2.35 9.85 18.20
C GLU A 86 3.65 9.05 18.24
N GLY A 87 4.69 9.52 17.56
CA GLY A 87 5.95 8.82 17.45
C GLY A 87 5.96 7.71 16.40
N HIS A 88 4.92 7.59 15.60
CA HIS A 88 4.86 6.60 14.53
C HIS A 88 5.74 7.01 13.36
N GLN A 89 6.43 6.04 12.79
CA GLN A 89 7.21 6.24 11.58
C GLN A 89 6.28 6.12 10.36
N LEU A 90 6.26 7.18 9.57
CA LEU A 90 5.46 7.24 8.33
C LEU A 90 6.42 7.13 7.16
N ILE A 91 6.15 6.21 6.25
CA ILE A 91 6.97 6.04 5.05
C ILE A 91 6.24 6.65 3.85
N ASP A 92 7.01 7.07 2.84
CA ASP A 92 6.41 7.58 1.60
C ASP A 92 5.57 6.49 0.94
N GLY A 93 4.45 6.89 0.34
CA GLY A 93 3.52 5.95 -0.29
C GLY A 93 4.13 5.10 -1.39
N CYS A 94 5.21 5.56 -2.02
CA CYS A 94 5.90 4.77 -3.04
C CYS A 94 6.56 3.51 -2.47
N LEU A 95 6.82 3.47 -1.16
CA LEU A 95 7.41 2.31 -0.49
C LEU A 95 6.36 1.40 0.16
N CYS A 96 5.07 1.73 0.03
CA CYS A 96 4.01 0.97 0.68
C CYS A 96 4.01 -0.51 0.27
N TYR A 97 4.02 -0.79 -1.02
CA TYR A 97 3.92 -2.18 -1.50
C TYR A 97 5.14 -3.04 -1.13
N PRO A 98 6.37 -2.57 -1.29
CA PRO A 98 7.53 -3.32 -0.77
C PRO A 98 7.46 -3.55 0.73
N PHE A 99 7.01 -2.55 1.48
CA PHE A 99 6.88 -2.67 2.94
C PHE A 99 5.83 -3.71 3.33
N LEU A 100 4.67 -3.70 2.69
CA LEU A 100 3.63 -4.71 2.94
C LEU A 100 4.15 -6.11 2.61
N SER A 101 4.92 -6.26 1.53
CA SER A 101 5.52 -7.53 1.16
C SER A 101 6.55 -8.02 2.18
N TYR A 102 7.28 -7.09 2.79
CA TYR A 102 8.23 -7.41 3.85
C TYR A 102 7.52 -7.94 5.10
N VAL A 103 6.41 -7.31 5.47
CA VAL A 103 5.69 -7.64 6.71
C VAL A 103 4.79 -8.87 6.54
N ASP A 104 4.12 -8.99 5.41
CA ASP A 104 3.07 -9.98 5.18
C ASP A 104 3.37 -10.85 3.95
N SER A 105 3.70 -12.12 4.17
CA SER A 105 4.00 -13.05 3.09
C SER A 105 2.78 -13.31 2.19
N GLN A 106 1.57 -13.25 2.73
CA GLN A 106 0.35 -13.42 1.93
C GLN A 106 0.17 -12.25 0.98
N PHE A 107 0.50 -11.04 1.42
CA PHE A 107 0.49 -9.87 0.53
C PHE A 107 1.53 -10.01 -0.57
N CYS A 108 2.71 -10.52 -0.24
CA CYS A 108 3.77 -10.77 -1.23
C CYS A 108 3.29 -11.74 -2.31
N ALA A 109 2.64 -12.83 -1.92
CA ALA A 109 2.06 -13.80 -2.86
C ALA A 109 0.96 -13.16 -3.71
N TYR A 110 0.12 -12.35 -3.11
CA TYR A 110 -0.95 -11.64 -3.81
C TYR A 110 -0.40 -10.70 -4.89
N ILE A 111 0.63 -9.93 -4.57
CA ILE A 111 1.27 -9.03 -5.53
C ILE A 111 1.90 -9.83 -6.67
N ASN A 112 2.50 -10.98 -6.38
CA ASN A 112 3.06 -11.84 -7.41
C ASN A 112 1.98 -12.33 -8.39
N GLU A 113 0.82 -12.74 -7.88
CA GLU A 113 -0.31 -13.14 -8.71
C GLU A 113 -0.82 -11.99 -9.58
N ILE A 114 -0.88 -10.79 -9.02
CA ILE A 114 -1.29 -9.60 -9.76
C ILE A 114 -0.33 -9.30 -10.92
N ILE A 115 0.97 -9.39 -10.68
CA ILE A 115 1.98 -9.17 -11.70
C ILE A 115 1.84 -10.22 -12.81
N ASP A 116 1.68 -11.48 -12.43
CA ASP A 116 1.48 -12.57 -13.40
C ASP A 116 0.23 -12.33 -14.25
N GLU A 117 -0.89 -12.00 -13.61
CA GLU A 117 -2.14 -11.70 -14.29
C GLU A 117 -2.00 -10.52 -15.26
N MET A 118 -1.26 -9.49 -14.88
CA MET A 118 -0.99 -8.35 -15.73
C MET A 118 -0.23 -8.75 -16.99
N PHE A 119 0.75 -9.65 -16.88
CA PHE A 119 1.48 -10.14 -18.05
C PHE A 119 0.63 -11.03 -18.95
N VAL A 120 -0.33 -11.77 -18.38
CA VAL A 120 -1.18 -12.69 -19.14
C VAL A 120 -2.34 -11.94 -19.81
N THR A 121 -3.01 -11.04 -19.09
CA THR A 121 -4.26 -10.40 -19.57
C THR A 121 -4.07 -8.92 -19.94
N GLY A 122 -2.99 -8.29 -19.51
CA GLY A 122 -2.75 -6.86 -19.72
C GLY A 122 -3.53 -5.94 -18.81
N VAL A 123 -4.41 -6.47 -17.97
CA VAL A 123 -5.23 -5.68 -17.05
C VAL A 123 -5.30 -6.37 -15.68
N VAL A 124 -5.12 -5.58 -14.64
CA VAL A 124 -5.27 -6.05 -13.25
C VAL A 124 -6.18 -5.10 -12.49
N VAL A 125 -7.22 -5.64 -11.88
CA VAL A 125 -8.17 -4.87 -11.07
C VAL A 125 -8.57 -5.72 -9.88
N SER A 126 -8.57 -5.15 -8.67
CA SER A 126 -9.09 -5.86 -7.50
C SER A 126 -10.60 -6.13 -7.68
N ASP A 127 -11.11 -7.17 -7.03
CA ASP A 127 -12.53 -7.51 -7.14
C ASP A 127 -13.42 -6.35 -6.73
N THR A 128 -13.08 -5.67 -5.63
CA THR A 128 -13.82 -4.49 -5.16
C THR A 128 -13.82 -3.37 -6.21
N HIS A 129 -12.67 -3.10 -6.80
CA HIS A 129 -12.52 -2.07 -7.81
C HIS A 129 -13.21 -2.46 -9.11
N LEU A 130 -13.15 -3.74 -9.50
CA LEU A 130 -13.84 -4.25 -10.68
C LEU A 130 -15.34 -4.04 -10.58
N ILE A 131 -15.93 -4.39 -9.43
CA ILE A 131 -17.37 -4.17 -9.18
C ILE A 131 -17.70 -2.68 -9.32
N SER A 132 -16.89 -1.81 -8.74
CA SER A 132 -17.07 -0.36 -8.85
C SER A 132 -17.01 0.12 -10.29
N LEU A 133 -16.04 -0.35 -11.08
CA LEU A 133 -15.92 0.02 -12.49
C LEU A 133 -17.10 -0.47 -13.31
N VAL A 134 -17.56 -1.69 -13.09
CA VAL A 134 -18.72 -2.26 -13.77
C VAL A 134 -19.97 -1.40 -13.50
N LYS A 135 -20.20 -1.03 -12.23
CA LYS A 135 -21.32 -0.17 -11.85
C LYS A 135 -21.28 1.20 -12.49
N LYS A 136 -20.08 1.76 -12.68
CA LYS A 136 -19.91 3.09 -13.26
C LYS A 136 -20.01 3.11 -14.79
N ARG A 137 -19.56 2.06 -15.45
CA ARG A 137 -19.37 2.05 -16.90
C ARG A 137 -20.49 1.34 -17.66
N LEU A 138 -21.25 0.47 -17.00
CA LEU A 138 -22.33 -0.26 -17.66
C LEU A 138 -23.67 0.43 -17.40
N PRO A 139 -24.58 0.47 -18.43
CA PRO A 139 -25.92 0.97 -18.25
C PRO A 139 -26.67 0.17 -17.16
N PRO A 140 -27.57 0.82 -16.38
CA PRO A 140 -28.33 0.12 -15.34
C PRO A 140 -29.09 -1.09 -15.84
N GLU A 141 -29.63 -1.03 -17.06
CA GLU A 141 -30.36 -2.14 -17.67
C GLU A 141 -29.46 -3.35 -17.89
N LEU A 142 -28.23 -3.12 -18.38
CA LEU A 142 -27.26 -4.18 -18.59
C LEU A 142 -26.79 -4.78 -17.28
N LEU A 143 -26.55 -3.93 -16.27
CA LEU A 143 -26.20 -4.38 -14.93
C LEU A 143 -27.27 -5.30 -14.35
N LYS A 144 -28.55 -4.95 -14.53
CA LYS A 144 -29.66 -5.76 -14.06
C LYS A 144 -29.68 -7.13 -14.74
N GLN A 145 -29.45 -7.20 -16.06
CA GLN A 145 -29.37 -8.45 -16.78
C GLN A 145 -28.25 -9.35 -16.27
N ILE A 146 -27.08 -8.77 -16.00
CA ILE A 146 -25.95 -9.50 -15.46
C ILE A 146 -26.27 -10.05 -14.06
N TRP A 147 -26.89 -9.24 -13.21
CA TRP A 147 -27.23 -9.63 -11.83
C TRP A 147 -28.33 -10.70 -11.80
N ASP A 148 -29.37 -10.54 -12.65
CA ASP A 148 -30.48 -11.49 -12.71
C ASP A 148 -30.04 -12.84 -13.28
N GLY A 149 -29.04 -12.85 -14.18
CA GLY A 149 -28.48 -14.07 -14.73
C GLY A 149 -27.40 -14.72 -13.88
N ARG A 150 -27.08 -14.15 -12.72
CA ARG A 150 -25.97 -14.60 -11.90
C ARG A 150 -26.11 -16.03 -11.38
N GLU A 151 -27.32 -16.46 -11.12
CA GLU A 151 -27.59 -17.82 -10.63
C GLU A 151 -27.20 -18.88 -11.66
N ASP A 152 -27.24 -18.55 -12.94
CA ASP A 152 -26.90 -19.46 -14.03
C ASP A 152 -25.39 -19.77 -14.07
N PHE A 153 -24.57 -18.98 -13.38
CA PHE A 153 -23.12 -19.12 -13.34
C PHE A 153 -22.61 -19.73 -12.02
N SER A 154 -23.48 -20.06 -11.13
CA SER A 154 -23.11 -20.62 -9.83
C SER A 154 -22.86 -22.13 -9.88
#